data_41987a042bf2a191f48c405d649f8350
#
_entry.id   41987a042bf2a191f48c405d649f8350
#
_cell.length_a   1.000
_cell.length_b   1.000
_cell.length_c   1.000
_cell.angle_alpha   90.00
_cell.angle_beta   90.00
_cell.angle_gamma   90.00
#
_symmetry.space_group_name_H-M   'P 1'
#
loop_
_entity.id
_entity.type
_entity.pdbx_description
1 polymer ?
#
loop_
_entity_poly.entity_id
_entity_poly.type
_entity_poly.pdbx_seq_one_letter_code
_entity_poly.pdbx_strand_id
1 'polypeptide(L)'
;APAVLDMTPTSTSHRPIRAAAADTLVVPHQVWKGKLDWRVLLDWLRDDKLISGDDAERVVRRFGAGSSSQHPLVRLGAAGLQRAGTSQALDTEALTEWLARRCKMPYLRIDPLKADVGRVADVMSVHYAESRCALPVQMNNAEVVIATSEPFDLGWVSEIEAHTRRGVKLVLANPLDVRKYTTEFYALAKSVRAAQKSGEVSPAASFEQLVELGKTAKQLDANDQGVVQVVD
;
A
#
# COMPACT_ATOMS: atom_id res chain seq x y z
N ALA A 1 21.58 69.09 -41.65
CA ALA A 1 21.24 68.54 -40.36
C ALA A 1 20.56 67.18 -40.54
N PRO A 2 21.13 66.02 -40.14
CA PRO A 2 20.45 64.76 -40.16
C PRO A 2 19.83 64.46 -38.80
N ALA A 3 18.62 63.90 -38.86
CA ALA A 3 17.79 63.49 -37.72
C ALA A 3 18.42 62.33 -36.98
N VAL A 4 18.48 62.43 -35.64
CA VAL A 4 18.88 61.37 -34.72
C VAL A 4 17.67 60.46 -34.49
N LEU A 5 17.83 59.21 -34.85
CA LEU A 5 16.86 58.13 -34.53
C LEU A 5 17.08 57.68 -33.11
N ASP A 6 16.07 57.92 -32.29
CA ASP A 6 15.95 57.48 -30.89
C ASP A 6 15.54 55.99 -30.88
N MET A 7 16.46 55.10 -30.48
CA MET A 7 16.20 53.69 -30.29
C MET A 7 15.93 53.42 -28.82
N THR A 8 14.66 53.45 -28.42
CA THR A 8 14.25 52.94 -27.11
C THR A 8 14.23 51.41 -27.11
N PRO A 9 14.82 50.72 -26.10
CA PRO A 9 14.76 49.27 -26.02
C PRO A 9 13.37 48.83 -25.50
N THR A 10 12.70 48.01 -26.29
CA THR A 10 11.48 47.30 -25.91
C THR A 10 11.72 46.41 -24.72
N SER A 11 11.17 46.81 -23.58
CA SER A 11 11.11 46.02 -22.37
C SER A 11 10.20 44.81 -22.60
N THR A 12 10.80 43.62 -22.68
CA THR A 12 10.11 42.34 -22.70
C THR A 12 9.58 42.08 -21.30
N SER A 13 8.31 42.37 -21.09
CA SER A 13 7.58 42.05 -19.85
C SER A 13 7.51 40.54 -19.67
N HIS A 14 8.37 40.02 -18.81
CA HIS A 14 8.22 38.66 -18.23
C HIS A 14 7.00 38.64 -17.33
N ARG A 15 5.90 38.17 -17.87
CA ARG A 15 4.70 37.84 -17.11
C ARG A 15 5.06 36.65 -16.21
N PRO A 16 5.02 36.76 -14.85
CA PRO A 16 5.24 35.63 -14.02
C PRO A 16 4.10 34.63 -14.26
N ILE A 17 4.47 33.38 -14.54
CA ILE A 17 3.56 32.25 -14.59
C ILE A 17 2.94 32.14 -13.18
N ARG A 18 1.69 32.60 -13.10
CA ARG A 18 0.87 32.48 -11.91
C ARG A 18 0.77 31.01 -11.61
N ALA A 19 1.44 30.54 -10.53
CA ALA A 19 1.25 29.23 -9.97
C ALA A 19 -0.26 29.04 -9.80
N ALA A 20 -0.81 28.04 -10.48
CA ALA A 20 -2.19 27.65 -10.30
C ALA A 20 -2.38 27.38 -8.82
N ALA A 21 -3.23 28.18 -8.19
CA ALA A 21 -3.66 27.98 -6.83
C ALA A 21 -4.09 26.52 -6.72
N ALA A 22 -3.48 25.81 -5.75
CA ALA A 22 -3.93 24.49 -5.37
C ALA A 22 -5.41 24.64 -5.04
N ASP A 23 -6.24 24.10 -5.92
CA ASP A 23 -7.67 24.05 -5.74
C ASP A 23 -7.89 23.23 -4.47
N THR A 24 -8.18 23.93 -3.38
CA THR A 24 -8.53 23.33 -2.09
C THR A 24 -9.87 22.66 -2.32
N LEU A 25 -9.81 21.41 -2.77
CA LEU A 25 -10.99 20.56 -2.86
C LEU A 25 -11.51 20.38 -1.44
N VAL A 26 -12.55 21.15 -1.14
CA VAL A 26 -13.41 20.96 0.01
C VAL A 26 -13.95 19.54 -0.10
N VAL A 27 -13.36 18.62 0.64
CA VAL A 27 -13.92 17.29 0.85
C VAL A 27 -14.96 17.45 1.97
N PRO A 28 -16.25 17.47 1.66
CA PRO A 28 -17.28 17.52 2.68
C PRO A 28 -17.52 16.10 3.19
N HIS A 29 -16.59 15.53 3.92
CA HIS A 29 -16.82 14.34 4.70
C HIS A 29 -15.84 14.33 5.87
N GLN A 30 -16.38 14.03 7.04
CA GLN A 30 -15.68 13.83 8.28
C GLN A 30 -14.31 13.23 8.05
N VAL A 31 -13.25 13.98 8.34
CA VAL A 31 -11.86 13.53 8.15
C VAL A 31 -11.63 12.38 9.12
N TRP A 32 -11.75 11.16 8.63
CA TRP A 32 -11.44 9.98 9.40
C TRP A 32 -9.97 10.02 9.82
N LYS A 33 -9.69 9.70 11.08
CA LYS A 33 -8.32 9.61 11.61
C LYS A 33 -8.15 8.31 12.36
N GLY A 34 -7.00 7.65 12.14
CA GLY A 34 -6.68 6.38 12.78
C GLY A 34 -6.99 5.17 11.89
N LYS A 35 -7.04 3.99 12.50
CA LYS A 35 -7.27 2.74 11.77
C LYS A 35 -8.65 2.68 11.14
N LEU A 36 -8.75 2.02 10.00
CA LEU A 36 -10.01 1.83 9.29
C LEU A 36 -11.04 1.06 10.13
N ASP A 37 -12.29 1.48 10.02
CA ASP A 37 -13.44 0.74 10.54
C ASP A 37 -14.33 0.27 9.38
N TRP A 38 -14.83 -0.97 9.45
CA TRP A 38 -15.63 -1.55 8.37
C TRP A 38 -16.97 -0.83 8.18
N ARG A 39 -17.53 -0.23 9.24
CA ARG A 39 -18.80 0.53 9.16
C ARG A 39 -18.60 1.80 8.35
N VAL A 40 -17.52 2.50 8.63
CA VAL A 40 -17.14 3.71 7.90
C VAL A 40 -16.89 3.41 6.43
N LEU A 41 -16.16 2.31 6.12
CA LEU A 41 -15.98 1.87 4.75
C LEU A 41 -17.29 1.51 4.06
N LEU A 42 -18.21 0.86 4.79
CA LEU A 42 -19.51 0.48 4.26
C LEU A 42 -20.36 1.71 3.92
N ASP A 43 -20.36 2.72 4.79
CA ASP A 43 -21.05 3.99 4.54
C ASP A 43 -20.45 4.69 3.30
N TRP A 44 -19.13 4.73 3.18
CA TRP A 44 -18.48 5.31 2.00
C TRP A 44 -18.77 4.55 0.69
N LEU A 45 -18.87 3.22 0.74
CA LEU A 45 -19.26 2.40 -0.42
C LEU A 45 -20.69 2.73 -0.88
N ARG A 46 -21.60 3.00 0.07
CA ARG A 46 -22.97 3.45 -0.23
C ARG A 46 -22.98 4.86 -0.83
N ASP A 47 -22.26 5.79 -0.21
CA ASP A 47 -22.15 7.18 -0.67
C ASP A 47 -21.65 7.26 -2.12
N ASP A 48 -20.64 6.43 -2.44
CA ASP A 48 -20.08 6.31 -3.78
C ASP A 48 -20.94 5.45 -4.73
N LYS A 49 -22.11 4.97 -4.25
CA LYS A 49 -23.04 4.13 -5.02
C LYS A 49 -22.41 2.85 -5.58
N LEU A 50 -21.40 2.34 -4.89
CA LEU A 50 -20.72 1.09 -5.28
C LEU A 50 -21.50 -0.16 -4.85
N ILE A 51 -22.29 -0.07 -3.80
CA ILE A 51 -23.14 -1.13 -3.29
C ILE A 51 -24.57 -0.64 -3.12
N SER A 52 -25.52 -1.57 -3.11
CA SER A 52 -26.93 -1.27 -2.80
C SER A 52 -27.16 -1.08 -1.30
N GLY A 53 -28.28 -0.47 -0.92
CA GLY A 53 -28.71 -0.39 0.47
C GLY A 53 -28.92 -1.78 1.09
N ASP A 54 -29.52 -2.70 0.33
CA ASP A 54 -29.81 -4.08 0.78
C ASP A 54 -28.51 -4.86 1.04
N ASP A 55 -27.48 -4.64 0.21
CA ASP A 55 -26.15 -5.23 0.42
C ASP A 55 -25.52 -4.71 1.71
N ALA A 56 -25.60 -3.42 1.94
CA ALA A 56 -25.08 -2.81 3.16
C ALA A 56 -25.79 -3.35 4.41
N GLU A 57 -27.12 -3.46 4.40
CA GLU A 57 -27.87 -4.04 5.51
C GLU A 57 -27.53 -5.52 5.74
N ARG A 58 -27.31 -6.28 4.66
CA ARG A 58 -26.88 -7.67 4.75
C ARG A 58 -25.52 -7.80 5.44
N VAL A 59 -24.58 -6.91 5.11
CA VAL A 59 -23.26 -6.86 5.77
C VAL A 59 -23.40 -6.49 7.24
N VAL A 60 -24.20 -5.48 7.58
CA VAL A 60 -24.43 -5.07 8.96
C VAL A 60 -25.01 -6.23 9.78
N ARG A 61 -26.00 -6.95 9.26
CA ARG A 61 -26.58 -8.14 9.93
C ARG A 61 -25.54 -9.25 10.11
N ARG A 62 -24.71 -9.52 9.07
CA ARG A 62 -23.70 -10.58 9.09
C ARG A 62 -22.54 -10.27 10.04
N PHE A 63 -22.08 -9.03 10.08
CA PHE A 63 -20.95 -8.65 10.92
C PHE A 63 -21.35 -8.34 12.35
N GLY A 64 -22.58 -7.84 12.54
CA GLY A 64 -23.18 -7.59 13.85
C GLY A 64 -22.29 -6.75 14.77
N ALA A 65 -22.38 -7.05 16.06
CA ALA A 65 -21.54 -6.43 17.10
C ALA A 65 -20.20 -7.16 17.32
N GLY A 66 -19.93 -8.21 16.56
CA GLY A 66 -18.72 -9.02 16.72
C GLY A 66 -17.44 -8.25 16.37
N SER A 67 -16.46 -8.29 17.27
CA SER A 67 -15.10 -7.83 16.96
C SER A 67 -14.39 -8.85 16.05
N SER A 68 -13.55 -8.36 15.16
CA SER A 68 -12.72 -9.21 14.29
C SER A 68 -11.30 -8.65 14.27
N SER A 69 -10.31 -9.50 14.31
CA SER A 69 -8.92 -9.14 14.13
C SER A 69 -8.53 -8.95 12.65
N GLN A 70 -9.44 -9.31 11.74
CA GLN A 70 -9.19 -9.14 10.31
C GLN A 70 -9.28 -7.66 9.92
N HIS A 71 -8.39 -7.26 9.01
CA HIS A 71 -8.42 -5.92 8.43
C HIS A 71 -9.79 -5.64 7.76
N PRO A 72 -10.39 -4.44 7.93
CA PRO A 72 -11.71 -4.12 7.42
C PRO A 72 -11.92 -4.37 5.94
N LEU A 73 -10.93 -4.05 5.08
CA LEU A 73 -10.99 -4.34 3.63
C LEU A 73 -11.05 -5.84 3.34
N VAL A 74 -10.31 -6.65 4.09
CA VAL A 74 -10.34 -8.13 3.94
C VAL A 74 -11.71 -8.67 4.35
N ARG A 75 -12.23 -8.20 5.47
CA ARG A 75 -13.53 -8.60 5.98
C ARG A 75 -14.66 -8.26 5.00
N LEU A 76 -14.64 -7.04 4.43
CA LEU A 76 -15.62 -6.61 3.42
C LEU A 76 -15.43 -7.36 2.08
N GLY A 77 -14.18 -7.59 1.64
CA GLY A 77 -13.90 -8.35 0.42
C GLY A 77 -14.40 -9.81 0.48
N ALA A 78 -14.41 -10.39 1.69
CA ALA A 78 -14.95 -11.72 1.94
C ALA A 78 -16.50 -11.74 2.13
N ALA A 79 -17.17 -10.59 2.12
CA ALA A 79 -18.60 -10.51 2.34
C ALA A 79 -19.44 -10.91 1.13
N GLY A 80 -18.83 -11.11 -0.03
CA GLY A 80 -19.53 -11.46 -1.28
C GLY A 80 -20.28 -10.27 -1.90
N LEU A 81 -19.78 -9.04 -1.68
CA LEU A 81 -20.35 -7.84 -2.26
C LEU A 81 -20.10 -7.79 -3.77
N GLN A 82 -21.05 -7.25 -4.49
CA GLN A 82 -20.95 -6.98 -5.92
C GLN A 82 -21.13 -5.48 -6.17
N ARG A 83 -20.50 -4.99 -7.22
CA ARG A 83 -20.68 -3.61 -7.67
C ARG A 83 -22.11 -3.40 -8.13
N ALA A 84 -22.76 -2.38 -7.61
CA ALA A 84 -24.15 -2.04 -7.95
C ALA A 84 -24.36 -1.96 -9.47
N GLY A 85 -25.39 -2.62 -9.94
CA GLY A 85 -25.73 -2.69 -11.39
C GLY A 85 -24.85 -3.62 -12.23
N THR A 86 -23.95 -4.37 -11.61
CA THR A 86 -23.09 -5.34 -12.32
C THR A 86 -22.94 -6.64 -11.50
N SER A 87 -22.38 -7.69 -12.12
CA SER A 87 -21.98 -8.92 -11.43
C SER A 87 -20.49 -8.90 -10.98
N GLN A 88 -19.82 -7.74 -11.09
CA GLN A 88 -18.43 -7.63 -10.70
C GLN A 88 -18.26 -7.74 -9.17
N ALA A 89 -17.51 -8.72 -8.71
CA ALA A 89 -17.20 -8.88 -7.31
C ALA A 89 -16.37 -7.72 -6.77
N LEU A 90 -16.68 -7.28 -5.56
CA LEU A 90 -15.89 -6.33 -4.80
C LEU A 90 -15.01 -7.10 -3.80
N ASP A 91 -13.96 -7.73 -4.31
CA ASP A 91 -12.96 -8.40 -3.50
C ASP A 91 -12.02 -7.39 -2.79
N THR A 92 -11.09 -7.90 -2.00
CA THR A 92 -10.14 -7.06 -1.24
C THR A 92 -9.32 -6.16 -2.15
N GLU A 93 -8.94 -6.64 -3.34
CA GLU A 93 -8.18 -5.87 -4.33
C GLU A 93 -8.99 -4.70 -4.88
N ALA A 94 -10.19 -4.98 -5.38
CA ALA A 94 -11.10 -3.97 -5.91
C ALA A 94 -11.46 -2.90 -4.88
N LEU A 95 -11.67 -3.31 -3.61
CA LEU A 95 -11.92 -2.40 -2.51
C LEU A 95 -10.69 -1.54 -2.16
N THR A 96 -9.48 -2.11 -2.23
CA THR A 96 -8.24 -1.35 -1.99
C THR A 96 -8.01 -0.31 -3.08
N GLU A 97 -8.19 -0.67 -4.34
CA GLU A 97 -8.09 0.28 -5.46
C GLU A 97 -9.14 1.41 -5.37
N TRP A 98 -10.37 1.06 -5.00
CA TRP A 98 -11.41 2.06 -4.77
C TRP A 98 -11.02 3.02 -3.64
N LEU A 99 -10.53 2.50 -2.50
CA LEU A 99 -10.12 3.31 -1.37
C LEU A 99 -8.95 4.23 -1.75
N ALA A 100 -7.98 3.74 -2.51
CA ALA A 100 -6.85 4.53 -3.00
C ALA A 100 -7.32 5.76 -3.81
N ARG A 101 -8.27 5.55 -4.72
CA ARG A 101 -8.89 6.63 -5.49
C ARG A 101 -9.63 7.63 -4.59
N ARG A 102 -10.39 7.13 -3.61
CA ARG A 102 -11.15 7.96 -2.68
C ARG A 102 -10.23 8.82 -1.80
N CYS A 103 -9.12 8.25 -1.30
CA CYS A 103 -8.12 8.95 -0.48
C CYS A 103 -7.15 9.79 -1.31
N LYS A 104 -7.21 9.72 -2.64
CA LYS A 104 -6.21 10.33 -3.55
C LYS A 104 -4.77 9.87 -3.24
N MET A 105 -4.62 8.66 -2.76
CA MET A 105 -3.34 8.02 -2.50
C MET A 105 -2.96 7.10 -3.67
N PRO A 106 -1.71 7.10 -4.13
CA PRO A 106 -1.29 6.17 -5.17
C PRO A 106 -1.52 4.72 -4.73
N TYR A 107 -2.11 3.92 -5.62
CA TYR A 107 -2.25 2.48 -5.41
C TYR A 107 -0.99 1.76 -5.88
N LEU A 108 -0.52 0.80 -5.09
CA LEU A 108 0.60 -0.06 -5.44
C LEU A 108 0.22 -1.54 -5.28
N ARG A 109 0.33 -2.29 -6.35
CA ARG A 109 0.42 -3.74 -6.28
C ARG A 109 1.87 -4.12 -6.00
N ILE A 110 2.13 -4.73 -4.83
CA ILE A 110 3.50 -5.04 -4.42
C ILE A 110 4.09 -6.09 -5.36
N ASP A 111 5.21 -5.72 -5.99
CA ASP A 111 6.01 -6.62 -6.83
C ASP A 111 7.30 -6.95 -6.07
N PRO A 112 7.47 -8.20 -5.61
CA PRO A 112 8.65 -8.58 -4.82
C PRO A 112 9.97 -8.45 -5.59
N LEU A 113 9.93 -8.50 -6.93
CA LEU A 113 11.12 -8.34 -7.76
C LEU A 113 11.61 -6.89 -7.86
N LYS A 114 10.73 -5.94 -7.55
CA LYS A 114 11.03 -4.50 -7.58
C LYS A 114 11.25 -3.92 -6.19
N ALA A 115 11.01 -4.71 -5.14
CA ALA A 115 11.17 -4.27 -3.76
C ALA A 115 12.65 -4.34 -3.32
N ASP A 116 13.08 -3.32 -2.56
CA ASP A 116 14.42 -3.27 -1.96
C ASP A 116 14.46 -4.06 -0.65
N VAL A 117 14.29 -5.40 -0.79
CA VAL A 117 14.09 -6.30 0.36
C VAL A 117 15.26 -6.26 1.35
N GLY A 118 16.50 -6.09 0.88
CA GLY A 118 17.68 -6.04 1.74
C GLY A 118 17.66 -4.89 2.75
N ARG A 119 16.91 -3.83 2.48
CA ARG A 119 16.90 -2.58 3.25
C ARG A 119 15.64 -2.35 4.09
N VAL A 120 14.62 -3.21 3.98
CA VAL A 120 13.35 -3.02 4.73
C VAL A 120 13.57 -2.92 6.24
N ALA A 121 14.48 -3.72 6.77
CA ALA A 121 14.78 -3.76 8.20
C ALA A 121 15.64 -2.56 8.67
N ASP A 122 16.18 -1.74 7.76
CA ASP A 122 16.86 -0.49 8.10
C ASP A 122 15.85 0.64 8.32
N VAL A 123 14.64 0.50 7.76
CA VAL A 123 13.58 1.50 7.87
C VAL A 123 12.77 1.30 9.14
N MET A 124 12.34 0.10 9.42
CA MET A 124 11.54 -0.24 10.61
C MET A 124 11.69 -1.72 10.98
N SER A 125 11.37 -2.07 12.23
CA SER A 125 11.36 -3.47 12.67
C SER A 125 10.13 -4.21 12.12
N VAL A 126 10.20 -5.55 12.04
CA VAL A 126 9.07 -6.39 11.61
C VAL A 126 7.82 -6.14 12.47
N HIS A 127 7.98 -6.11 13.78
CA HIS A 127 6.86 -5.88 14.70
C HIS A 127 6.21 -4.50 14.49
N TYR A 128 7.02 -3.48 14.21
CA TYR A 128 6.51 -2.14 13.91
C TYR A 128 5.75 -2.15 12.59
N ALA A 129 6.29 -2.77 11.55
CA ALA A 129 5.65 -2.94 10.24
C ALA A 129 4.27 -3.64 10.36
N GLU A 130 4.22 -4.75 11.10
CA GLU A 130 2.98 -5.49 11.35
C GLU A 130 1.95 -4.66 12.12
N SER A 131 2.37 -3.96 13.19
CA SER A 131 1.48 -3.15 14.02
C SER A 131 0.87 -1.96 13.28
N ARG A 132 1.60 -1.42 12.28
CA ARG A 132 1.18 -0.28 11.43
C ARG A 132 0.55 -0.69 10.12
N CYS A 133 0.49 -2.00 9.81
CA CYS A 133 0.06 -2.51 8.50
C CYS A 133 0.79 -1.78 7.37
N ALA A 134 2.12 -1.65 7.51
CA ALA A 134 2.99 -0.87 6.64
C ALA A 134 4.24 -1.67 6.28
N LEU A 135 4.69 -1.56 5.02
CA LEU A 135 5.86 -2.28 4.50
C LEU A 135 6.72 -1.34 3.66
N PRO A 136 7.98 -1.08 4.03
CA PRO A 136 8.91 -0.41 3.14
C PRO A 136 9.13 -1.23 1.88
N VAL A 137 9.00 -0.62 0.71
CA VAL A 137 9.14 -1.32 -0.58
C VAL A 137 10.27 -0.80 -1.43
N GLN A 138 10.63 0.48 -1.29
CA GLN A 138 11.75 1.09 -2.00
C GLN A 138 12.41 2.13 -1.11
N MET A 139 13.73 2.29 -1.25
CA MET A 139 14.48 3.32 -0.56
C MET A 139 15.62 3.85 -1.44
N ASN A 140 15.67 5.16 -1.61
CA ASN A 140 16.78 5.86 -2.24
C ASN A 140 17.44 6.85 -1.25
N ASN A 141 18.29 7.74 -1.73
CA ASN A 141 18.99 8.69 -0.87
C ASN A 141 18.09 9.79 -0.30
N ALA A 142 16.97 10.10 -0.96
CA ALA A 142 16.07 11.20 -0.62
C ALA A 142 14.78 10.73 0.04
N GLU A 143 14.25 9.56 -0.35
CA GLU A 143 12.93 9.12 0.07
C GLU A 143 12.86 7.61 0.35
N VAL A 144 11.89 7.24 1.17
CA VAL A 144 11.45 5.87 1.42
C VAL A 144 10.01 5.74 0.95
N VAL A 145 9.72 4.78 0.09
CA VAL A 145 8.36 4.43 -0.32
C VAL A 145 7.85 3.33 0.61
N ILE A 146 6.73 3.59 1.27
CA ILE A 146 6.10 2.65 2.21
C ILE A 146 4.69 2.33 1.73
N ALA A 147 4.45 1.05 1.48
CA ALA A 147 3.12 0.52 1.23
C ALA A 147 2.36 0.40 2.56
N THR A 148 1.18 0.98 2.66
CA THR A 148 0.31 0.87 3.83
C THR A 148 -1.09 0.42 3.44
N SER A 149 -1.79 -0.22 4.37
CA SER A 149 -3.22 -0.53 4.23
C SER A 149 -4.09 0.40 5.07
N GLU A 150 -3.48 1.29 5.88
CA GLU A 150 -4.15 2.20 6.80
C GLU A 150 -3.89 3.66 6.41
N PRO A 151 -4.60 4.19 5.40
CA PRO A 151 -4.29 5.50 4.82
C PRO A 151 -4.51 6.69 5.76
N PHE A 152 -5.16 6.49 6.90
CA PHE A 152 -5.50 7.54 7.87
C PHE A 152 -4.78 7.39 9.21
N ASP A 153 -4.05 6.30 9.44
CA ASP A 153 -3.19 6.10 10.62
C ASP A 153 -1.75 6.52 10.31
N LEU A 154 -1.52 7.82 10.25
CA LEU A 154 -0.27 8.43 9.77
C LEU A 154 0.64 8.98 10.89
N GLY A 155 0.25 8.81 12.15
CA GLY A 155 0.99 9.38 13.29
C GLY A 155 2.45 8.92 13.40
N TRP A 156 2.79 7.80 12.78
CA TRP A 156 4.12 7.21 12.81
C TRP A 156 5.07 7.70 11.68
N VAL A 157 4.55 8.41 10.69
CA VAL A 157 5.34 8.81 9.49
C VAL A 157 6.52 9.69 9.88
N SER A 158 6.30 10.70 10.71
CA SER A 158 7.34 11.61 11.17
C SER A 158 8.46 10.91 11.97
N GLU A 159 8.14 9.83 12.66
CA GLU A 159 9.12 8.97 13.35
C GLU A 159 10.07 8.30 12.36
N ILE A 160 9.52 7.75 11.27
CA ILE A 160 10.32 7.12 10.21
C ILE A 160 11.16 8.15 9.46
N GLU A 161 10.62 9.34 9.18
CA GLU A 161 11.38 10.42 8.55
C GLU A 161 12.57 10.85 9.41
N ALA A 162 12.36 11.03 10.72
CA ALA A 162 13.42 11.36 11.67
C ALA A 162 14.48 10.25 11.78
N HIS A 163 14.04 8.99 11.84
CA HIS A 163 14.92 7.83 11.93
C HIS A 163 15.77 7.63 10.67
N THR A 164 15.15 7.71 9.50
CA THR A 164 15.83 7.45 8.22
C THR A 164 16.53 8.67 7.65
N ARG A 165 16.19 9.85 8.12
CA ARG A 165 16.58 11.17 7.55
C ARG A 165 16.21 11.30 6.08
N ARG A 166 15.04 10.75 5.70
CA ARG A 166 14.49 10.74 4.34
C ARG A 166 13.02 11.09 4.39
N GLY A 167 12.52 11.68 3.31
CA GLY A 167 11.08 11.85 3.14
C GLY A 167 10.37 10.51 3.01
N VAL A 168 9.15 10.41 3.54
CA VAL A 168 8.31 9.22 3.40
C VAL A 168 7.25 9.47 2.34
N LYS A 169 7.20 8.59 1.35
CA LYS A 169 6.13 8.53 0.34
C LYS A 169 5.24 7.34 0.62
N LEU A 170 3.98 7.60 0.91
CA LEU A 170 3.00 6.56 1.17
C LEU A 170 2.28 6.15 -0.11
N VAL A 171 2.06 4.85 -0.26
CA VAL A 171 1.23 4.24 -1.30
C VAL A 171 0.27 3.25 -0.65
N LEU A 172 -0.96 3.17 -1.15
CA LEU A 172 -1.94 2.21 -0.63
C LEU A 172 -1.74 0.85 -1.30
N ALA A 173 -1.75 -0.20 -0.50
CA ALA A 173 -1.62 -1.57 -0.99
C ALA A 173 -2.62 -2.51 -0.31
N ASN A 174 -2.90 -3.64 -0.98
CA ASN A 174 -3.77 -4.68 -0.47
C ASN A 174 -3.27 -5.20 0.88
N PRO A 175 -4.09 -5.20 1.96
CA PRO A 175 -3.67 -5.64 3.28
C PRO A 175 -3.21 -7.09 3.34
N LEU A 176 -3.70 -7.96 2.48
CA LEU A 176 -3.22 -9.34 2.36
C LEU A 176 -1.79 -9.38 1.83
N ASP A 177 -1.49 -8.56 0.83
CA ASP A 177 -0.15 -8.46 0.26
C ASP A 177 0.83 -7.80 1.25
N VAL A 178 0.43 -6.71 1.90
CA VAL A 178 1.25 -6.06 2.93
C VAL A 178 1.63 -7.07 4.01
N ARG A 179 0.66 -7.84 4.52
CA ARG A 179 0.91 -8.86 5.55
C ARG A 179 1.83 -9.97 5.05
N LYS A 180 1.53 -10.53 3.88
CA LYS A 180 2.31 -11.61 3.25
C LYS A 180 3.76 -11.18 3.04
N TYR A 181 3.96 -10.08 2.35
CA TYR A 181 5.30 -9.61 2.02
C TYR A 181 6.07 -9.04 3.22
N THR A 182 5.40 -8.56 4.27
CA THR A 182 6.08 -8.23 5.52
C THR A 182 6.79 -9.48 6.05
N THR A 183 6.10 -10.60 6.18
CA THR A 183 6.70 -11.85 6.65
C THR A 183 7.85 -12.31 5.75
N GLU A 184 7.64 -12.34 4.43
CA GLU A 184 8.62 -12.81 3.46
C GLU A 184 9.86 -11.93 3.38
N PHE A 185 9.70 -10.60 3.30
CA PHE A 185 10.81 -9.66 3.13
C PHE A 185 11.70 -9.59 4.35
N TYR A 186 11.12 -9.61 5.56
CA TYR A 186 11.93 -9.60 6.78
C TYR A 186 12.66 -10.93 7.00
N ALA A 187 12.06 -12.07 6.66
CA ALA A 187 12.74 -13.35 6.67
C ALA A 187 13.92 -13.37 5.70
N LEU A 188 13.72 -12.85 4.49
CA LEU A 188 14.74 -12.74 3.46
C LEU A 188 15.87 -11.77 3.87
N ALA A 189 15.53 -10.58 4.37
CA ALA A 189 16.51 -9.62 4.86
C ALA A 189 17.39 -10.20 5.98
N LYS A 190 16.79 -10.99 6.88
CA LYS A 190 17.52 -11.71 7.94
C LYS A 190 18.51 -12.72 7.36
N SER A 191 18.10 -13.50 6.36
CA SER A 191 18.95 -14.49 5.70
C SER A 191 20.12 -13.84 4.96
N VAL A 192 19.87 -12.76 4.22
CA VAL A 192 20.91 -11.99 3.53
C VAL A 192 21.95 -11.44 4.51
N ARG A 193 21.51 -10.86 5.62
CA ARG A 193 22.42 -10.34 6.66
C ARG A 193 23.24 -11.44 7.34
N ALA A 194 22.65 -12.62 7.54
CA ALA A 194 23.37 -13.76 8.10
C ALA A 194 24.47 -14.25 7.14
N ALA A 195 24.16 -14.37 5.85
CA ALA A 195 25.12 -14.74 4.82
C ALA A 195 26.27 -13.73 4.67
N GLN A 196 25.97 -12.42 4.74
CA GLN A 196 27.02 -11.39 4.72
C GLN A 196 27.95 -11.43 5.93
N LYS A 197 27.48 -11.84 7.10
CA LYS A 197 28.28 -11.99 8.32
C LYS A 197 29.18 -13.24 8.29
N SER A 198 28.75 -14.31 7.64
CA SER A 198 29.52 -15.56 7.52
C SER A 198 30.61 -15.51 6.46
N GLY A 199 30.65 -14.47 5.63
CA GLY A 199 31.68 -14.31 4.60
C GLY A 199 31.55 -15.26 3.40
N GLU A 200 30.47 -16.03 3.33
CA GLU A 200 30.33 -17.15 2.37
C GLU A 200 29.66 -16.80 1.03
N VAL A 201 29.12 -15.60 0.82
CA VAL A 201 28.39 -15.32 -0.43
C VAL A 201 28.60 -13.91 -0.96
N SER A 202 29.02 -13.82 -2.24
CA SER A 202 28.90 -12.62 -3.05
C SER A 202 27.42 -12.23 -3.21
N PRO A 203 27.03 -10.95 -3.16
CA PRO A 203 25.62 -10.51 -3.18
C PRO A 203 24.80 -11.02 -4.36
N ALA A 204 25.44 -11.35 -5.48
CA ALA A 204 24.77 -11.83 -6.70
C ALA A 204 24.36 -13.32 -6.61
N ALA A 205 25.14 -14.16 -5.93
CA ALA A 205 24.85 -15.59 -5.83
C ALA A 205 23.74 -15.90 -4.82
N SER A 206 23.51 -15.00 -3.84
CA SER A 206 22.47 -15.15 -2.83
C SER A 206 21.05 -15.02 -3.38
N PHE A 207 20.86 -14.23 -4.43
CA PHE A 207 19.53 -13.95 -4.99
C PHE A 207 18.97 -15.14 -5.80
N GLU A 208 19.83 -15.81 -6.56
CA GLU A 208 19.43 -17.01 -7.34
C GLU A 208 19.09 -18.19 -6.43
N GLN A 209 19.84 -18.43 -5.36
CA GLN A 209 19.52 -19.47 -4.38
C GLN A 209 18.22 -19.23 -3.62
N LEU A 210 17.86 -17.97 -3.37
CA LEU A 210 16.63 -17.61 -2.67
C LEU A 210 15.39 -17.73 -3.55
N VAL A 211 15.52 -17.49 -4.85
CA VAL A 211 14.47 -17.75 -5.84
C VAL A 211 14.20 -19.27 -5.94
N GLU A 212 15.25 -20.08 -5.86
CA GLU A 212 15.17 -21.54 -5.86
C GLU A 212 14.50 -22.08 -4.58
N LEU A 213 14.83 -21.55 -3.41
CA LEU A 213 14.19 -21.90 -2.12
C LEU A 213 12.69 -21.50 -2.10
N GLY A 214 12.34 -20.36 -2.67
CA GLY A 214 10.94 -19.93 -2.80
C GLY A 214 10.12 -20.85 -3.73
N LYS A 215 10.75 -21.42 -4.76
CA LYS A 215 10.12 -22.42 -5.64
C LYS A 215 9.91 -23.76 -4.95
N THR A 216 10.87 -24.18 -4.13
CA THR A 216 10.81 -25.45 -3.38
C THR A 216 9.75 -25.40 -2.28
N ALA A 217 9.61 -24.28 -1.57
CA ALA A 217 8.56 -24.09 -0.57
C ALA A 217 7.16 -24.14 -1.20
N LYS A 218 6.99 -23.60 -2.43
CA LYS A 218 5.72 -23.66 -3.15
C LYS A 218 5.37 -25.05 -3.68
N GLN A 219 6.38 -25.91 -3.92
CA GLN A 219 6.16 -27.31 -4.31
C GLN A 219 5.80 -28.20 -3.13
N LEU A 220 6.28 -27.91 -1.92
CA LEU A 220 5.92 -28.65 -0.70
C LEU A 220 4.45 -28.40 -0.30
N ASP A 221 3.95 -27.17 -0.46
CA ASP A 221 2.57 -26.81 -0.15
C ASP A 221 1.56 -27.42 -1.17
N ALA A 222 2.01 -27.72 -2.39
CA ALA A 222 1.18 -28.36 -3.41
C ALA A 222 1.08 -29.90 -3.24
N ASN A 223 1.97 -30.49 -2.46
CA ASN A 223 2.03 -31.96 -2.30
C ASN A 223 1.28 -32.47 -1.05
N ASP A 224 0.81 -31.56 -0.18
CA ASP A 224 0.12 -31.93 1.06
C ASP A 224 -1.42 -32.02 0.92
N GLN A 225 -1.96 -31.87 -0.31
CA GLN A 225 -3.40 -31.98 -0.60
C GLN A 225 -3.82 -33.31 -1.25
N GLY A 226 -2.99 -34.32 -1.20
CA GLY A 226 -3.25 -35.56 -1.92
C GLY A 226 -3.00 -36.83 -1.14
N VAL A 227 -3.65 -37.09 0.00
CA VAL A 227 -3.95 -38.48 0.44
C VAL A 227 -5.13 -38.47 1.43
N VAL A 228 -6.35 -38.51 0.93
CA VAL A 228 -7.45 -39.16 1.63
C VAL A 228 -7.72 -40.45 0.89
N GLN A 229 -7.09 -41.52 1.29
CA GLN A 229 -7.53 -42.88 0.93
C GLN A 229 -8.68 -43.28 1.86
N VAL A 230 -9.86 -43.38 1.24
CA VAL A 230 -11.01 -44.11 1.78
C VAL A 230 -10.64 -45.59 1.74
N VAL A 231 -10.67 -46.28 2.87
CA VAL A 231 -10.67 -47.73 2.97
C VAL A 231 -12.04 -48.12 3.48
N ASP A 232 -12.69 -48.97 2.71
CA ASP A 232 -13.93 -49.72 3.03
C ASP A 232 -13.86 -50.48 4.36
#